data_24b2e9ab3d2d4412a1645388c0a4d33c
#
_entry.id   24b2e9ab3d2d4412a1645388c0a4d33c
#
_cell.length_a   1.000
_cell.length_b   1.000
_cell.length_c   1.000
_cell.angle_alpha   90.00
_cell.angle_beta   90.00
_cell.angle_gamma   90.00
#
_symmetry.space_group_name_H-M   'P 1'
#
loop_
_entity.id
_entity.type
_entity.pdbx_description
1 polymer ?
#
loop_
_entity_poly.entity_id
_entity_poly.type
_entity_poly.pdbx_seq_one_letter_code
_entity_poly.pdbx_strand_id
1 'polypeptide(L)'
;MHKSNSLILLTVIGLTLGKELPDGFKRCRRNDPKLGQCLLQAVTDVLPQMKNGLPDFGIPSIDPLAINALTIQQGKNSPINLKQDFKNIQLSGISETRLTKYNPDLNNYVLRCDGLTPRVDFYGDYTMEGRILLLPITGKGKANITMVGLKTVHELIGEPIKKKGEVYIRFKEYHIKLLPKRVYLNFENLFNGDKVLGENMNRFMNENWELIFNELKAGYEDTFSYVFKDVTNKIFTKVPMNKIFLLDE
;
A
#
# COMPACT_ATOMS: atom_id res chain seq x y z
N MET A 1 6.70 49.00 -54.95
CA MET A 1 7.11 47.60 -54.74
C MET A 1 7.14 47.34 -53.24
N HIS A 2 6.06 46.82 -52.68
CA HIS A 2 5.97 46.44 -51.29
C HIS A 2 6.18 44.92 -51.18
N LYS A 3 7.30 44.48 -50.58
CA LYS A 3 7.52 43.08 -50.23
C LYS A 3 6.82 42.77 -48.92
N SER A 4 5.77 41.98 -48.99
CA SER A 4 5.10 41.43 -47.82
C SER A 4 5.92 40.25 -47.29
N ASN A 5 6.54 40.42 -46.11
CA ASN A 5 7.18 39.32 -45.39
C ASN A 5 6.12 38.56 -44.60
N SER A 6 5.69 37.40 -45.10
CA SER A 6 4.81 36.50 -44.40
C SER A 6 5.60 35.72 -43.36
N LEU A 7 5.43 36.07 -42.09
CA LEU A 7 6.02 35.40 -40.97
C LEU A 7 5.21 34.11 -40.66
N ILE A 8 5.74 32.96 -41.08
CA ILE A 8 5.15 31.64 -40.75
C ILE A 8 5.46 31.35 -39.31
N LEU A 9 4.45 31.51 -38.44
CA LEU A 9 4.50 31.13 -37.04
C LEU A 9 4.38 29.60 -36.95
N LEU A 10 5.51 28.90 -36.83
CA LEU A 10 5.56 27.47 -36.54
C LEU A 10 5.12 27.27 -35.05
N THR A 11 3.84 26.99 -34.86
CA THR A 11 3.34 26.51 -33.56
C THR A 11 3.85 25.06 -33.35
N VAL A 12 4.91 24.91 -32.59
CA VAL A 12 5.33 23.61 -32.07
C VAL A 12 4.26 23.15 -31.07
N ILE A 13 3.33 22.31 -31.55
CA ILE A 13 2.41 21.60 -30.67
C ILE A 13 3.24 20.56 -29.94
N GLY A 14 3.69 20.90 -28.75
CA GLY A 14 4.33 19.96 -27.84
C GLY A 14 3.31 18.87 -27.45
N LEU A 15 3.34 17.76 -28.16
CA LEU A 15 2.67 16.52 -27.75
C LEU A 15 3.33 16.09 -26.43
N THR A 16 2.74 16.48 -25.31
CA THR A 16 3.14 15.90 -24.02
C THR A 16 2.61 14.47 -24.01
N LEU A 17 3.42 13.56 -24.51
CA LEU A 17 3.20 12.12 -24.38
C LEU A 17 3.07 11.78 -22.89
N GLY A 18 2.21 10.81 -22.57
CA GLY A 18 2.12 10.31 -21.20
C GLY A 18 3.48 9.80 -20.72
N LYS A 19 3.68 9.73 -19.41
CA LYS A 19 4.95 9.23 -18.84
C LYS A 19 5.23 7.79 -19.30
N GLU A 20 6.51 7.45 -19.37
CA GLU A 20 6.97 6.07 -19.50
C GLU A 20 7.15 5.45 -18.12
N LEU A 21 7.09 4.11 -18.04
CA LEU A 21 7.59 3.41 -16.85
C LEU A 21 9.10 3.65 -16.73
N PRO A 22 9.63 3.68 -15.50
CA PRO A 22 11.07 3.78 -15.27
C PRO A 22 11.84 2.68 -16.01
N ASP A 23 13.08 2.98 -16.39
CA ASP A 23 13.97 1.99 -16.98
C ASP A 23 14.15 0.81 -16.01
N GLY A 24 14.22 -0.40 -16.57
CA GLY A 24 14.31 -1.63 -15.81
C GLY A 24 12.97 -2.20 -15.32
N PHE A 25 11.87 -1.47 -15.43
CA PHE A 25 10.53 -2.01 -15.13
C PHE A 25 10.07 -2.90 -16.27
N LYS A 26 9.90 -4.19 -15.99
CA LYS A 26 9.45 -5.18 -16.96
C LYS A 26 8.03 -4.86 -17.42
N ARG A 27 7.82 -4.86 -18.73
CA ARG A 27 6.50 -4.69 -19.37
C ARG A 27 6.01 -6.04 -19.87
N CYS A 28 4.70 -6.27 -19.81
CA CYS A 28 4.08 -7.54 -20.21
C CYS A 28 3.11 -7.30 -21.37
N ARG A 29 3.07 -8.25 -22.33
CA ARG A 29 2.12 -8.20 -23.46
C ARG A 29 0.70 -8.48 -22.96
N ARG A 30 -0.25 -7.67 -23.39
CA ARG A 30 -1.64 -7.71 -22.91
C ARG A 30 -2.35 -9.05 -23.19
N ASN A 31 -2.10 -9.62 -24.37
CA ASN A 31 -2.79 -10.85 -24.84
C ASN A 31 -1.93 -12.10 -24.64
N ASP A 32 -0.81 -12.02 -23.91
CA ASP A 32 0.01 -13.18 -23.57
C ASP A 32 -0.78 -14.15 -22.68
N PRO A 33 -0.94 -15.43 -23.06
CA PRO A 33 -1.56 -16.43 -22.19
C PRO A 33 -0.89 -16.55 -20.81
N LYS A 34 0.37 -16.14 -20.69
CA LYS A 34 1.16 -16.13 -19.46
C LYS A 34 1.23 -14.73 -18.80
N LEU A 35 0.34 -13.81 -19.17
CA LEU A 35 0.32 -12.44 -18.63
C LEU A 35 0.41 -12.42 -17.10
N GLY A 36 -0.36 -13.26 -16.40
CA GLY A 36 -0.31 -13.34 -14.94
C GLY A 36 1.08 -13.69 -14.39
N GLN A 37 1.80 -14.62 -15.03
CA GLN A 37 3.18 -14.98 -14.65
C GLN A 37 4.15 -13.84 -14.93
N CYS A 38 4.00 -13.16 -16.08
CA CYS A 38 4.82 -12.01 -16.42
C CYS A 38 4.66 -10.89 -15.40
N LEU A 39 3.41 -10.55 -15.03
CA LEU A 39 3.11 -9.49 -14.06
C LEU A 39 3.56 -9.86 -12.65
N LEU A 40 3.41 -11.13 -12.25
CA LEU A 40 3.93 -11.63 -10.98
C LEU A 40 5.43 -11.34 -10.84
N GLN A 41 6.20 -11.70 -11.89
CA GLN A 41 7.65 -11.45 -11.90
C GLN A 41 7.94 -9.95 -11.95
N ALA A 42 7.26 -9.22 -12.85
CA ALA A 42 7.47 -7.77 -13.01
C ALA A 42 7.26 -6.99 -11.71
N VAL A 43 6.18 -7.27 -10.97
CA VAL A 43 5.91 -6.59 -9.70
C VAL A 43 6.88 -7.03 -8.60
N THR A 44 7.23 -8.34 -8.53
CA THR A 44 8.22 -8.83 -7.56
C THR A 44 9.58 -8.16 -7.76
N ASP A 45 10.01 -7.99 -9.01
CA ASP A 45 11.31 -7.38 -9.33
C ASP A 45 11.33 -5.86 -9.10
N VAL A 46 10.16 -5.21 -9.16
CA VAL A 46 10.07 -3.75 -9.05
C VAL A 46 10.01 -3.25 -7.60
N LEU A 47 9.43 -4.04 -6.68
CA LEU A 47 9.28 -3.61 -5.29
C LEU A 47 10.60 -3.24 -4.60
N PRO A 48 11.71 -4.01 -4.74
CA PRO A 48 13.01 -3.60 -4.20
C PRO A 48 13.55 -2.31 -4.84
N GLN A 49 13.28 -2.08 -6.13
CA GLN A 49 13.72 -0.88 -6.86
C GLN A 49 12.96 0.37 -6.38
N MET A 50 11.73 0.21 -5.91
CA MET A 50 10.91 1.29 -5.35
C MET A 50 11.24 1.61 -3.88
N LYS A 51 12.19 0.90 -3.26
CA LYS A 51 12.52 1.07 -1.85
C LYS A 51 12.70 2.54 -1.47
N ASN A 52 13.47 3.29 -2.25
CA ASN A 52 13.71 4.71 -2.02
C ASN A 52 12.67 5.64 -2.69
N GLY A 53 11.56 5.07 -3.20
CA GLY A 53 10.52 5.80 -3.91
C GLY A 53 10.78 6.00 -5.39
N LEU A 54 9.85 6.71 -6.04
CA LEU A 54 9.95 7.14 -7.44
C LEU A 54 9.60 8.62 -7.51
N PRO A 55 10.57 9.53 -7.33
CA PRO A 55 10.33 10.98 -7.26
C PRO A 55 9.60 11.54 -8.49
N ASP A 56 9.92 11.06 -9.70
CA ASP A 56 9.28 11.47 -10.95
C ASP A 56 7.78 11.18 -10.97
N PHE A 57 7.34 10.19 -10.20
CA PHE A 57 5.94 9.83 -10.02
C PHE A 57 5.32 10.48 -8.78
N GLY A 58 6.12 11.12 -7.92
CA GLY A 58 5.71 11.64 -6.63
C GLY A 58 5.41 10.52 -5.63
N ILE A 59 6.09 9.39 -5.76
CA ILE A 59 6.02 8.27 -4.81
C ILE A 59 7.19 8.42 -3.83
N PRO A 60 6.92 8.60 -2.53
CA PRO A 60 7.97 8.62 -1.51
C PRO A 60 8.58 7.21 -1.34
N SER A 61 9.59 7.09 -0.49
CA SER A 61 10.10 5.78 -0.06
C SER A 61 8.95 4.85 0.32
N ILE A 62 8.99 3.61 -0.15
CA ILE A 62 8.05 2.57 0.27
C ILE A 62 8.63 1.66 1.36
N ASP A 63 9.91 1.86 1.71
CA ASP A 63 10.57 1.08 2.76
C ASP A 63 11.70 1.88 3.44
N PRO A 64 11.44 2.54 4.55
CA PRO A 64 10.15 2.60 5.23
C PRO A 64 9.13 3.49 4.51
N LEU A 65 7.87 3.04 4.49
CA LEU A 65 6.75 3.86 4.04
C LEU A 65 6.26 4.72 5.20
N ALA A 66 6.33 6.03 5.03
CA ALA A 66 5.86 6.98 6.03
C ALA A 66 4.33 7.19 5.92
N ILE A 67 3.63 7.05 7.04
CA ILE A 67 2.19 7.35 7.17
C ILE A 67 2.02 8.36 8.30
N ASN A 68 1.44 9.51 8.00
CA ASN A 68 1.36 10.62 8.96
C ASN A 68 0.53 10.29 10.19
N ALA A 69 -0.65 9.71 9.99
CA ALA A 69 -1.58 9.35 11.05
C ALA A 69 -2.52 8.22 10.62
N LEU A 70 -2.97 7.46 11.61
CA LEU A 70 -3.92 6.37 11.49
C LEU A 70 -4.71 6.26 12.79
N THR A 71 -6.02 6.17 12.69
CA THR A 71 -6.91 5.86 13.83
C THR A 71 -7.59 4.52 13.59
N ILE A 72 -7.49 3.62 14.55
CA ILE A 72 -8.22 2.35 14.57
C ILE A 72 -9.16 2.37 15.77
N GLN A 73 -10.43 2.17 15.50
CA GLN A 73 -11.45 2.11 16.52
C GLN A 73 -12.42 0.97 16.21
N GLN A 74 -12.66 0.13 17.20
CA GLN A 74 -13.66 -0.94 17.13
C GLN A 74 -15.00 -0.50 17.68
N GLY A 75 -16.07 -1.13 17.16
CA GLY A 75 -17.44 -0.89 17.62
C GLY A 75 -17.66 -1.34 19.07
N LYS A 76 -18.67 -0.74 19.73
CA LYS A 76 -18.96 -0.96 21.15
C LYS A 76 -19.28 -2.40 21.54
N ASN A 77 -19.63 -3.27 20.60
CA ASN A 77 -20.05 -4.66 20.82
C ASN A 77 -18.93 -5.69 20.61
N SER A 78 -17.70 -5.26 20.29
CA SER A 78 -16.54 -6.15 20.18
C SER A 78 -15.97 -6.52 21.56
N PRO A 79 -15.44 -7.74 21.74
CA PRO A 79 -14.69 -8.11 22.95
C PRO A 79 -13.41 -7.27 23.11
N ILE A 80 -12.94 -6.65 22.04
CA ILE A 80 -11.85 -5.69 22.02
C ILE A 80 -12.43 -4.33 21.67
N ASN A 81 -12.53 -3.46 22.66
CA ASN A 81 -13.01 -2.08 22.46
C ASN A 81 -11.86 -1.12 22.70
N LEU A 82 -11.06 -0.92 21.65
CA LEU A 82 -9.88 -0.08 21.66
C LEU A 82 -10.04 1.07 20.67
N LYS A 83 -9.65 2.25 21.12
CA LYS A 83 -9.30 3.36 20.26
C LYS A 83 -7.79 3.50 20.26
N GLN A 84 -7.20 3.41 19.09
CA GLN A 84 -5.76 3.54 18.85
C GLN A 84 -5.53 4.67 17.87
N ASP A 85 -4.84 5.70 18.28
CA ASP A 85 -4.40 6.79 17.42
C ASP A 85 -2.88 6.68 17.26
N PHE A 86 -2.44 6.49 16.02
CA PHE A 86 -1.01 6.42 15.66
C PHE A 86 -0.59 7.65 14.87
N LYS A 87 0.66 8.08 15.05
CA LYS A 87 1.29 9.18 14.31
C LYS A 87 2.73 8.83 13.96
N ASN A 88 3.27 9.54 12.95
CA ASN A 88 4.66 9.38 12.53
C ASN A 88 5.05 7.93 12.26
N ILE A 89 4.15 7.20 11.59
CA ILE A 89 4.30 5.77 11.35
C ILE A 89 5.36 5.53 10.29
N GLN A 90 6.21 4.54 10.54
CA GLN A 90 7.19 3.97 9.62
C GLN A 90 6.84 2.50 9.42
N LEU A 91 6.50 2.13 8.18
CA LEU A 91 6.17 0.75 7.82
C LEU A 91 7.30 0.19 6.97
N SER A 92 8.07 -0.77 7.53
CA SER A 92 9.26 -1.36 6.90
C SER A 92 9.02 -2.81 6.49
N GLY A 93 9.76 -3.29 5.48
CA GLY A 93 9.71 -4.65 4.95
C GLY A 93 8.85 -4.81 3.70
N ILE A 94 8.15 -3.77 3.24
CA ILE A 94 7.28 -3.86 2.05
C ILE A 94 8.08 -4.20 0.79
N SER A 95 9.29 -3.66 0.65
CA SER A 95 10.15 -3.91 -0.51
C SER A 95 10.61 -5.36 -0.65
N GLU A 96 10.49 -6.16 0.41
CA GLU A 96 10.84 -7.59 0.43
C GLU A 96 9.67 -8.50 0.03
N THR A 97 8.50 -7.93 -0.28
CA THR A 97 7.33 -8.69 -0.70
C THR A 97 7.59 -9.41 -2.01
N ARG A 98 7.29 -10.71 -2.04
CA ARG A 98 7.27 -11.53 -3.25
C ARG A 98 5.84 -11.90 -3.59
N LEU A 99 5.45 -11.67 -4.82
CA LEU A 99 4.13 -12.10 -5.27
C LEU A 99 4.12 -13.63 -5.43
N THR A 100 3.03 -14.25 -5.04
CA THR A 100 2.82 -15.70 -5.14
C THR A 100 1.75 -16.06 -6.15
N LYS A 101 0.90 -15.08 -6.50
CA LYS A 101 -0.17 -15.22 -7.48
C LYS A 101 -0.47 -13.87 -8.12
N TYR A 102 -0.80 -13.86 -9.41
CA TYR A 102 -1.29 -12.68 -10.10
C TYR A 102 -2.36 -13.04 -11.12
N ASN A 103 -3.55 -12.47 -11.02
CA ASN A 103 -4.69 -12.70 -11.90
C ASN A 103 -5.19 -11.35 -12.42
N PRO A 104 -4.73 -10.91 -13.59
CA PRO A 104 -5.22 -9.69 -14.21
C PRO A 104 -6.52 -9.95 -14.99
N ASP A 105 -7.49 -9.06 -14.87
CA ASP A 105 -8.64 -8.92 -15.75
C ASP A 105 -8.61 -7.51 -16.35
N LEU A 106 -7.86 -7.36 -17.42
CA LEU A 106 -7.63 -6.06 -18.06
C LEU A 106 -8.88 -5.54 -18.79
N ASN A 107 -9.83 -6.40 -19.12
CA ASN A 107 -11.08 -5.99 -19.78
C ASN A 107 -12.02 -5.30 -18.81
N ASN A 108 -12.02 -5.73 -17.56
CA ASN A 108 -12.82 -5.15 -16.48
C ASN A 108 -11.99 -4.20 -15.57
N TYR A 109 -10.71 -3.95 -15.91
CA TYR A 109 -9.79 -3.12 -15.14
C TYR A 109 -9.60 -3.61 -13.69
N VAL A 110 -9.59 -4.93 -13.50
CA VAL A 110 -9.42 -5.56 -12.18
C VAL A 110 -8.09 -6.29 -12.12
N LEU A 111 -7.31 -5.99 -11.09
CA LEU A 111 -6.05 -6.69 -10.80
C LEU A 111 -6.17 -7.40 -9.45
N ARG A 112 -5.84 -8.70 -9.41
CA ARG A 112 -5.81 -9.48 -8.18
C ARG A 112 -4.44 -10.10 -8.02
N CYS A 113 -3.86 -9.99 -6.82
CA CYS A 113 -2.59 -10.65 -6.54
C CYS A 113 -2.47 -11.04 -5.07
N ASP A 114 -1.68 -12.08 -4.82
CA ASP A 114 -1.28 -12.50 -3.48
C ASP A 114 0.21 -12.22 -3.30
N GLY A 115 0.58 -11.74 -2.12
CA GLY A 115 1.96 -11.48 -1.73
C GLY A 115 2.36 -12.21 -0.47
N LEU A 116 3.65 -12.43 -0.30
CA LEU A 116 4.27 -12.93 0.93
C LEU A 116 5.43 -12.02 1.30
N THR A 117 5.34 -11.42 2.47
CA THR A 117 6.39 -10.59 3.06
C THR A 117 6.96 -11.33 4.27
N PRO A 118 8.28 -11.57 4.34
CA PRO A 118 8.86 -12.30 5.46
C PRO A 118 8.60 -11.63 6.80
N ARG A 119 8.75 -10.31 6.84
CA ARG A 119 8.56 -9.49 8.03
C ARG A 119 8.11 -8.09 7.65
N VAL A 120 7.12 -7.57 8.36
CA VAL A 120 6.71 -6.16 8.30
C VAL A 120 6.76 -5.59 9.71
N ASP A 121 7.46 -4.47 9.87
CA ASP A 121 7.54 -3.72 11.11
C ASP A 121 6.77 -2.41 10.96
N PHE A 122 5.82 -2.20 11.84
CA PHE A 122 5.07 -0.96 12.00
C PHE A 122 5.57 -0.29 13.27
N TYR A 123 6.23 0.85 13.14
CA TYR A 123 6.74 1.63 14.25
C TYR A 123 6.17 3.05 14.22
N GLY A 124 5.74 3.59 15.36
CA GLY A 124 5.20 4.95 15.43
C GLY A 124 4.89 5.42 16.83
N ASP A 125 4.47 6.68 16.95
CA ASP A 125 3.89 7.20 18.17
C ASP A 125 2.47 6.66 18.32
N TYR A 126 2.04 6.35 19.53
CA TYR A 126 0.69 5.89 19.77
C TYR A 126 0.04 6.57 20.97
N THR A 127 -1.27 6.65 20.93
CA THR A 127 -2.14 6.83 22.10
C THR A 127 -3.24 5.77 22.03
N MET A 128 -3.47 5.07 23.11
CA MET A 128 -4.45 4.00 23.19
C MET A 128 -5.27 4.11 24.46
N GLU A 129 -6.57 3.88 24.31
CA GLU A 129 -7.50 3.79 25.44
C GLU A 129 -8.60 2.78 25.14
N GLY A 130 -9.12 2.13 26.18
CA GLY A 130 -10.25 1.20 26.06
C GLY A 130 -10.11 -0.04 26.92
N ARG A 131 -10.49 -1.20 26.35
CA ARG A 131 -10.42 -2.49 27.04
C ARG A 131 -10.15 -3.63 26.07
N ILE A 132 -9.43 -4.62 26.55
CA ILE A 132 -9.24 -5.92 25.92
C ILE A 132 -9.94 -6.95 26.80
N LEU A 133 -11.02 -7.57 26.30
CA LEU A 133 -11.94 -8.37 27.10
C LEU A 133 -12.47 -7.54 28.27
N LEU A 134 -12.13 -7.92 29.49
CA LEU A 134 -12.53 -7.21 30.74
C LEU A 134 -11.40 -6.30 31.26
N LEU A 135 -10.22 -6.33 30.70
CA LEU A 135 -9.06 -5.60 31.21
C LEU A 135 -9.02 -4.19 30.58
N PRO A 136 -9.10 -3.14 31.41
CA PRO A 136 -8.90 -1.78 30.92
C PRO A 136 -7.44 -1.59 30.48
N ILE A 137 -7.23 -0.81 29.44
CA ILE A 137 -5.90 -0.46 28.94
C ILE A 137 -5.86 1.01 28.57
N THR A 138 -4.76 1.66 28.90
CA THR A 138 -4.42 3.01 28.48
C THR A 138 -2.92 3.11 28.28
N GLY A 139 -2.50 3.96 27.35
CA GLY A 139 -1.09 4.20 27.12
C GLY A 139 -0.84 5.28 26.09
N LYS A 140 0.37 5.84 26.16
CA LYS A 140 0.88 6.82 25.20
C LYS A 140 2.40 6.71 25.14
N GLY A 141 2.97 6.44 23.98
CA GLY A 141 4.40 6.22 23.82
C GLY A 141 4.76 5.81 22.41
N LYS A 142 5.72 4.91 22.27
CA LYS A 142 6.06 4.25 21.01
C LYS A 142 5.38 2.89 20.93
N ALA A 143 4.93 2.56 19.74
CA ALA A 143 4.42 1.23 19.41
C ALA A 143 5.33 0.58 18.37
N ASN A 144 5.61 -0.70 18.57
CA ASN A 144 6.23 -1.56 17.57
C ASN A 144 5.34 -2.79 17.38
N ILE A 145 4.77 -2.92 16.18
CA ILE A 145 3.93 -4.05 15.78
C ILE A 145 4.65 -4.78 14.67
N THR A 146 5.08 -6.01 14.92
CA THR A 146 5.79 -6.84 13.93
C THR A 146 4.89 -7.95 13.43
N MET A 147 4.69 -8.02 12.12
CA MET A 147 3.99 -9.12 11.45
C MET A 147 5.02 -10.01 10.76
N VAL A 148 5.07 -11.30 11.10
CA VAL A 148 6.00 -12.29 10.53
C VAL A 148 5.25 -13.22 9.60
N GLY A 149 5.84 -13.52 8.44
CA GLY A 149 5.25 -14.39 7.42
C GLY A 149 3.90 -13.86 6.94
N LEU A 150 3.84 -12.55 6.69
CA LEU A 150 2.62 -11.86 6.30
C LEU A 150 2.25 -12.25 4.87
N LYS A 151 1.19 -13.04 4.72
CA LYS A 151 0.51 -13.23 3.44
C LYS A 151 -0.50 -12.10 3.26
N THR A 152 -0.52 -11.50 2.06
CA THR A 152 -1.48 -10.48 1.68
C THR A 152 -2.27 -10.92 0.45
N VAL A 153 -3.55 -10.53 0.40
CA VAL A 153 -4.41 -10.69 -0.78
C VAL A 153 -4.88 -9.31 -1.19
N HIS A 154 -4.67 -8.97 -2.45
CA HIS A 154 -4.97 -7.64 -3.00
C HIS A 154 -5.98 -7.76 -4.13
N GLU A 155 -6.95 -6.86 -4.14
CA GLU A 155 -7.87 -6.64 -5.24
C GLU A 155 -7.97 -5.15 -5.54
N LEU A 156 -7.69 -4.79 -6.79
CA LEU A 156 -7.73 -3.42 -7.31
C LEU A 156 -8.82 -3.35 -8.37
N ILE A 157 -9.79 -2.46 -8.20
CA ILE A 157 -10.89 -2.27 -9.13
C ILE A 157 -10.79 -0.86 -9.71
N GLY A 158 -10.61 -0.77 -11.01
CA GLY A 158 -10.35 0.45 -11.73
C GLY A 158 -11.38 0.81 -12.78
N GLU A 159 -11.16 1.93 -13.40
CA GLU A 159 -11.89 2.43 -14.56
C GLU A 159 -10.93 3.07 -15.56
N PRO A 160 -11.25 3.08 -16.85
CA PRO A 160 -10.46 3.80 -17.83
C PRO A 160 -10.67 5.30 -17.70
N ILE A 161 -9.59 6.06 -17.81
CA ILE A 161 -9.62 7.51 -17.99
C ILE A 161 -8.91 7.87 -19.29
N LYS A 162 -9.57 8.68 -20.14
CA LYS A 162 -9.00 9.15 -21.41
C LYS A 162 -8.39 10.53 -21.24
N LYS A 163 -7.12 10.67 -21.64
CA LYS A 163 -6.41 11.95 -21.66
C LYS A 163 -5.59 12.05 -22.93
N LYS A 164 -5.79 13.12 -23.74
CA LYS A 164 -5.01 13.38 -24.96
C LYS A 164 -4.94 12.18 -25.92
N GLY A 165 -6.04 11.45 -26.09
CA GLY A 165 -6.11 10.28 -26.97
C GLY A 165 -5.60 8.97 -26.37
N GLU A 166 -4.93 9.00 -25.23
CA GLU A 166 -4.40 7.82 -24.52
C GLU A 166 -5.35 7.35 -23.41
N VAL A 167 -5.33 6.06 -23.13
CA VAL A 167 -6.12 5.42 -22.06
C VAL A 167 -5.21 5.13 -20.86
N TYR A 168 -5.65 5.53 -19.70
CA TYR A 168 -5.02 5.29 -18.40
C TYR A 168 -5.98 4.50 -17.51
N ILE A 169 -5.48 3.95 -16.41
CA ILE A 169 -6.32 3.29 -15.39
C ILE A 169 -6.32 4.15 -14.12
N ARG A 170 -7.51 4.37 -13.56
CA ARG A 170 -7.66 4.89 -12.20
C ARG A 170 -8.30 3.81 -11.33
N PHE A 171 -7.61 3.37 -10.30
CA PHE A 171 -8.20 2.47 -9.32
C PHE A 171 -9.09 3.27 -8.35
N LYS A 172 -10.37 2.94 -8.34
CA LYS A 172 -11.37 3.51 -7.43
C LYS A 172 -11.37 2.80 -6.09
N GLU A 173 -11.20 1.49 -6.13
CA GLU A 173 -11.18 0.63 -4.97
C GLU A 173 -9.88 -0.15 -4.92
N TYR A 174 -9.41 -0.36 -3.72
CA TYR A 174 -8.28 -1.22 -3.39
C TYR A 174 -8.62 -1.94 -2.10
N HIS A 175 -8.64 -3.25 -2.13
CA HIS A 175 -8.91 -4.08 -0.98
C HIS A 175 -7.67 -4.90 -0.66
N ILE A 176 -7.26 -4.91 0.60
CA ILE A 176 -6.19 -5.77 1.09
C ILE A 176 -6.71 -6.65 2.22
N LYS A 177 -6.22 -7.90 2.26
CA LYS A 177 -6.37 -8.79 3.42
C LYS A 177 -5.02 -9.09 4.00
N LEU A 178 -4.92 -9.00 5.33
CA LEU A 178 -3.71 -9.25 6.09
C LEU A 178 -3.80 -10.59 6.83
N LEU A 179 -2.90 -11.52 6.51
CA LEU A 179 -2.90 -12.89 7.03
C LEU A 179 -1.49 -13.22 7.56
N PRO A 180 -1.07 -12.65 8.68
CA PRO A 180 0.23 -12.92 9.30
C PRO A 180 0.26 -14.32 9.92
N LYS A 181 1.42 -14.98 9.90
CA LYS A 181 1.64 -16.19 10.68
C LYS A 181 1.78 -15.90 12.17
N ARG A 182 2.31 -14.73 12.50
CA ARG A 182 2.48 -14.26 13.87
C ARG A 182 2.50 -12.73 13.90
N VAL A 183 1.88 -12.15 14.93
CA VAL A 183 2.02 -10.73 15.26
C VAL A 183 2.67 -10.60 16.63
N TYR A 184 3.66 -9.72 16.73
CA TYR A 184 4.26 -9.30 17.99
C TYR A 184 3.84 -7.86 18.26
N LEU A 185 3.41 -7.61 19.47
CA LEU A 185 2.89 -6.33 19.93
C LEU A 185 3.78 -5.81 21.06
N ASN A 186 4.32 -4.62 20.91
CA ASN A 186 5.06 -3.94 21.96
C ASN A 186 4.64 -2.48 22.02
N PHE A 187 4.05 -2.10 23.16
CA PHE A 187 3.62 -0.74 23.45
C PHE A 187 4.39 -0.22 24.65
N GLU A 188 5.16 0.84 24.47
CA GLU A 188 5.88 1.49 25.56
C GLU A 188 4.94 2.37 26.39
N ASN A 189 5.28 2.57 27.65
CA ASN A 189 4.61 3.51 28.55
C ASN A 189 3.08 3.25 28.71
N LEU A 190 2.67 1.98 28.72
CA LEU A 190 1.33 1.60 29.15
C LEU A 190 1.12 1.98 30.62
N PHE A 191 -0.14 2.29 31.00
CA PHE A 191 -0.56 2.64 32.36
C PHE A 191 0.31 3.78 32.95
N ASN A 192 0.59 4.82 32.15
CA ASN A 192 1.43 5.96 32.53
C ASN A 192 2.85 5.56 32.99
N GLY A 193 3.39 4.47 32.45
CA GLY A 193 4.75 4.01 32.71
C GLY A 193 4.87 3.06 33.90
N ASP A 194 3.77 2.53 34.44
CA ASP A 194 3.85 1.40 35.38
C ASP A 194 4.46 0.19 34.69
N LYS A 195 5.69 -0.15 35.09
CA LYS A 195 6.48 -1.21 34.42
C LYS A 195 5.83 -2.58 34.59
N VAL A 196 5.33 -2.89 35.78
CA VAL A 196 4.76 -4.23 36.07
C VAL A 196 3.47 -4.43 35.28
N LEU A 197 2.58 -3.45 35.32
CA LEU A 197 1.33 -3.51 34.55
C LEU A 197 1.61 -3.49 33.05
N GLY A 198 2.54 -2.66 32.57
CA GLY A 198 2.91 -2.55 31.16
C GLY A 198 3.50 -3.84 30.60
N GLU A 199 4.45 -4.45 31.30
CA GLU A 199 5.06 -5.72 30.90
C GLU A 199 4.06 -6.88 30.88
N ASN A 200 3.21 -6.96 31.91
CA ASN A 200 2.16 -7.97 31.98
C ASN A 200 1.12 -7.80 30.86
N MET A 201 0.72 -6.56 30.54
CA MET A 201 -0.22 -6.30 29.45
C MET A 201 0.40 -6.60 28.09
N ASN A 202 1.65 -6.21 27.82
CA ASN A 202 2.34 -6.58 26.59
C ASN A 202 2.44 -8.11 26.44
N ARG A 203 2.75 -8.83 27.52
CA ARG A 203 2.76 -10.30 27.54
C ARG A 203 1.39 -10.86 27.21
N PHE A 204 0.36 -10.39 27.91
CA PHE A 204 -1.02 -10.81 27.67
C PHE A 204 -1.46 -10.58 26.23
N MET A 205 -1.15 -9.41 25.66
CA MET A 205 -1.45 -9.11 24.25
C MET A 205 -0.73 -10.05 23.29
N ASN A 206 0.52 -10.40 23.57
CA ASN A 206 1.29 -11.33 22.73
C ASN A 206 0.82 -12.79 22.87
N GLU A 207 0.32 -13.21 24.02
CA GLU A 207 -0.28 -14.54 24.22
C GLU A 207 -1.63 -14.65 23.50
N ASN A 208 -2.37 -13.53 23.39
CA ASN A 208 -3.70 -13.46 22.77
C ASN A 208 -3.70 -12.71 21.44
N TRP A 209 -2.54 -12.63 20.76
CA TRP A 209 -2.35 -11.79 19.57
C TRP A 209 -3.34 -12.06 18.45
N GLU A 210 -3.70 -13.32 18.24
CA GLU A 210 -4.58 -13.74 17.14
C GLU A 210 -5.99 -13.18 17.31
N LEU A 211 -6.55 -13.29 18.53
CA LEU A 211 -7.83 -12.69 18.87
C LEU A 211 -7.78 -11.16 18.68
N ILE A 212 -6.75 -10.52 19.27
CA ILE A 212 -6.63 -9.06 19.23
C ILE A 212 -6.45 -8.57 17.79
N PHE A 213 -5.57 -9.22 17.02
CA PHE A 213 -5.34 -8.85 15.64
C PHE A 213 -6.59 -9.05 14.78
N ASN A 214 -7.30 -10.17 14.92
CA ASN A 214 -8.50 -10.46 14.14
C ASN A 214 -9.62 -9.44 14.38
N GLU A 215 -9.74 -8.93 15.60
CA GLU A 215 -10.70 -7.89 15.93
C GLU A 215 -10.30 -6.52 15.36
N LEU A 216 -9.02 -6.21 15.29
CA LEU A 216 -8.53 -4.90 14.87
C LEU A 216 -8.15 -4.82 13.38
N LYS A 217 -7.94 -5.96 12.71
CA LYS A 217 -7.35 -6.02 11.37
C LYS A 217 -8.11 -5.22 10.32
N ALA A 218 -9.44 -5.14 10.41
CA ALA A 218 -10.25 -4.39 9.45
C ALA A 218 -9.81 -2.93 9.36
N GLY A 219 -9.53 -2.28 10.48
CA GLY A 219 -9.03 -0.90 10.51
C GLY A 219 -7.64 -0.74 9.86
N TYR A 220 -6.75 -1.73 10.05
CA TYR A 220 -5.46 -1.75 9.36
C TYR A 220 -5.64 -2.00 7.86
N GLU A 221 -6.47 -2.97 7.47
CA GLU A 221 -6.77 -3.29 6.07
C GLU A 221 -7.35 -2.09 5.33
N ASP A 222 -8.30 -1.36 5.91
CA ASP A 222 -8.89 -0.16 5.32
C ASP A 222 -7.86 0.95 5.09
N THR A 223 -7.01 1.19 6.10
CA THR A 223 -5.96 2.21 6.01
C THR A 223 -4.93 1.87 4.95
N PHE A 224 -4.41 0.64 4.95
CA PHE A 224 -3.43 0.21 3.95
C PHE A 224 -4.02 0.15 2.55
N SER A 225 -5.30 -0.20 2.41
CA SER A 225 -6.04 -0.11 1.16
C SER A 225 -6.01 1.31 0.60
N TYR A 226 -6.28 2.30 1.43
CA TYR A 226 -6.22 3.72 1.03
C TYR A 226 -4.81 4.14 0.61
N VAL A 227 -3.80 3.83 1.42
CA VAL A 227 -2.40 4.22 1.16
C VAL A 227 -1.87 3.57 -0.12
N PHE A 228 -2.07 2.26 -0.29
CA PHE A 228 -1.59 1.55 -1.48
C PHE A 228 -2.36 1.93 -2.75
N LYS A 229 -3.66 2.27 -2.63
CA LYS A 229 -4.42 2.84 -3.75
C LYS A 229 -3.79 4.14 -4.25
N ASP A 230 -3.40 5.03 -3.33
CA ASP A 230 -2.75 6.30 -3.69
C ASP A 230 -1.42 6.06 -4.42
N VAL A 231 -0.56 5.20 -3.86
CA VAL A 231 0.73 4.84 -4.48
C VAL A 231 0.53 4.24 -5.87
N THR A 232 -0.41 3.31 -6.02
CA THR A 232 -0.71 2.66 -7.31
C THR A 232 -1.22 3.69 -8.34
N ASN A 233 -2.12 4.56 -7.94
CA ASN A 233 -2.67 5.58 -8.83
C ASN A 233 -1.63 6.62 -9.27
N LYS A 234 -0.58 6.86 -8.51
CA LYS A 234 0.54 7.73 -8.93
C LYS A 234 1.28 7.22 -10.16
N ILE A 235 1.25 5.92 -10.42
CA ILE A 235 1.78 5.30 -11.65
C ILE A 235 0.69 5.23 -12.72
N PHE A 236 -0.41 4.53 -12.44
CA PHE A 236 -1.40 4.14 -13.44
C PHE A 236 -2.21 5.31 -14.03
N THR A 237 -2.26 6.45 -13.35
CA THR A 237 -2.88 7.67 -13.88
C THR A 237 -1.92 8.56 -14.68
N LYS A 238 -0.62 8.23 -14.71
CA LYS A 238 0.43 8.99 -15.42
C LYS A 238 1.04 8.24 -16.58
N VAL A 239 1.03 6.90 -16.53
CA VAL A 239 1.52 6.03 -17.61
C VAL A 239 0.35 5.48 -18.38
N PRO A 240 0.27 5.66 -19.72
CA PRO A 240 -0.78 5.06 -20.55
C PRO A 240 -0.83 3.54 -20.41
N MET A 241 -2.03 2.97 -20.48
CA MET A 241 -2.26 1.53 -20.32
C MET A 241 -1.44 0.69 -21.34
N ASN A 242 -1.34 1.14 -22.59
CA ASN A 242 -0.56 0.48 -23.66
C ASN A 242 0.95 0.53 -23.43
N LYS A 243 1.44 1.40 -22.53
CA LYS A 243 2.85 1.48 -22.13
C LYS A 243 3.16 0.64 -20.88
N ILE A 244 2.14 0.22 -20.13
CA ILE A 244 2.27 -0.74 -19.02
C ILE A 244 2.02 -2.16 -19.54
N PHE A 245 0.94 -2.36 -20.28
CA PHE A 245 0.52 -3.61 -20.90
C PHE A 245 0.66 -3.46 -22.41
N LEU A 246 1.78 -3.98 -22.97
CA LEU A 246 2.08 -3.82 -24.37
C LEU A 246 1.01 -4.45 -25.27
N LEU A 247 0.71 -3.79 -26.37
CA LEU A 247 -0.11 -4.36 -27.43
C LEU A 247 0.72 -5.40 -28.20
N ASP A 248 0.05 -6.34 -28.86
CA ASP A 248 0.71 -7.21 -29.81
C ASP A 248 1.10 -6.40 -31.06
N GLU A 249 2.27 -6.69 -31.59
CA GLU A 249 2.74 -6.15 -32.88
C GLU A 249 1.97 -6.76 -34.03
#